data_3b8e8505a4184197e141874278702189
#
_entry.id   3b8e8505a4184197e141874278702189
#
_cell.length_a   1.000
_cell.length_b   1.000
_cell.length_c   1.000
_cell.angle_alpha   90.00
_cell.angle_beta   90.00
_cell.angle_gamma   90.00
#
_symmetry.space_group_name_H-M   'P 1'
#
loop_
_entity.id
_entity.type
_entity.pdbx_description
1 polymer ?
#
loop_
_entity_poly.entity_id
_entity_poly.type
_entity_poly.pdbx_seq_one_letter_code
_entity_poly.pdbx_strand_id
1 'polypeptide(L)'
;MTKTIGICVWAVLLAAAPGVEAQDAPAKAPEEYKPPGKRLLVRFVETRLRGESTTATRPCTVALHADAGRARVFVGTQAAITVAEKNAPANMFKSAGVEARVGVTTLPDGRYRLDARFEESSVLAASTGTDATTAGGNPILQVVKGQSQVTLREGETVPFVNAVDPVTGEVVRVDLTVTAAPSAKPTPAAEREEARLRAQLVLVRRQGGSRVARRPYGVLLQTGGEEAANVFSGSQLPVQVRMNDQITVAFKDVGAGLRLKARRIPDGRYRLDIDFSDGVLAPGKDLPWIRTFESESQLFVREGETLTVATAVDPQTGDVVEAEVTVARVP
;
A
#
# COMPACT_ATOMS: atom_id res chain seq x y z
N MET A 1 52.46 -41.90 28.79
CA MET A 1 51.62 -42.26 27.63
C MET A 1 51.37 -41.02 26.81
N THR A 2 52.18 -40.81 25.80
CA THR A 2 52.23 -39.60 24.97
C THR A 2 51.47 -39.89 23.71
N LYS A 3 50.31 -39.17 23.45
CA LYS A 3 49.54 -39.26 22.20
C LYS A 3 50.00 -38.17 21.25
N THR A 4 50.62 -38.56 20.17
CA THR A 4 51.04 -37.75 19.04
C THR A 4 49.81 -37.45 18.18
N ILE A 5 49.52 -36.15 17.96
CA ILE A 5 48.46 -35.69 17.03
C ILE A 5 49.11 -35.42 15.67
N GLY A 6 48.74 -36.22 14.69
CA GLY A 6 49.20 -36.05 13.31
C GLY A 6 48.35 -34.93 12.60
N ILE A 7 49.06 -33.92 12.10
CA ILE A 7 48.49 -32.88 11.27
C ILE A 7 48.50 -33.33 9.81
N CYS A 8 47.36 -33.64 9.21
CA CYS A 8 47.21 -33.84 7.78
C CYS A 8 47.09 -32.49 7.07
N VAL A 9 48.14 -32.10 6.36
CA VAL A 9 48.11 -30.96 5.42
C VAL A 9 47.52 -31.43 4.10
N TRP A 10 46.32 -30.93 3.78
CA TRP A 10 45.72 -31.09 2.45
C TRP A 10 46.24 -29.97 1.54
N ALA A 11 47.03 -30.33 0.54
CA ALA A 11 47.39 -29.44 -0.55
C ALA A 11 46.23 -29.31 -1.51
N VAL A 12 45.60 -28.12 -1.58
CA VAL A 12 44.58 -27.79 -2.58
C VAL A 12 45.30 -27.39 -3.87
N LEU A 13 45.25 -28.25 -4.86
CA LEU A 13 45.60 -27.91 -6.23
C LEU A 13 44.55 -26.97 -6.81
N LEU A 14 44.87 -25.70 -6.99
CA LEU A 14 44.11 -24.78 -7.80
C LEU A 14 44.31 -25.12 -9.29
N ALA A 15 43.39 -25.84 -9.88
CA ALA A 15 43.26 -25.94 -11.33
C ALA A 15 42.69 -24.62 -11.86
N ALA A 16 43.52 -23.90 -12.62
CA ALA A 16 43.09 -22.71 -13.37
C ALA A 16 42.04 -23.17 -14.43
N ALA A 17 40.78 -22.86 -14.19
CA ALA A 17 39.75 -23.00 -15.20
C ALA A 17 39.97 -21.94 -16.30
N PRO A 18 39.89 -22.29 -17.60
CA PRO A 18 39.94 -21.32 -18.67
C PRO A 18 38.76 -20.34 -18.54
N GLY A 19 39.04 -19.04 -18.69
CA GLY A 19 38.08 -17.97 -18.56
C GLY A 19 36.85 -18.23 -19.43
N VAL A 20 35.69 -18.38 -18.77
CA VAL A 20 34.42 -18.26 -19.42
C VAL A 20 34.27 -16.75 -19.67
N GLU A 21 34.45 -16.33 -20.93
CA GLU A 21 34.04 -15.01 -21.37
C GLU A 21 32.57 -14.87 -20.99
N ALA A 22 32.29 -13.89 -20.10
CA ALA A 22 30.93 -13.52 -19.80
C ALA A 22 30.31 -13.03 -21.11
N GLN A 23 29.47 -13.87 -21.73
CA GLN A 23 28.60 -13.44 -22.82
C GLN A 23 27.75 -12.30 -22.26
N ASP A 24 28.03 -11.08 -22.69
CA ASP A 24 27.18 -9.93 -22.42
C ASP A 24 25.75 -10.31 -22.83
N ALA A 25 24.88 -10.46 -21.84
CA ALA A 25 23.47 -10.67 -22.10
C ALA A 25 23.00 -9.52 -23.01
N PRO A 26 22.30 -9.83 -24.12
CA PRO A 26 21.89 -8.80 -25.07
C PRO A 26 21.13 -7.72 -24.31
N ALA A 27 21.58 -6.47 -24.43
CA ALA A 27 20.93 -5.31 -23.81
C ALA A 27 19.44 -5.37 -24.17
N LYS A 28 18.60 -5.43 -23.13
CA LYS A 28 17.14 -5.48 -23.28
C LYS A 28 16.73 -4.33 -24.19
N ALA A 29 16.14 -4.64 -25.35
CA ALA A 29 15.68 -3.64 -26.29
C ALA A 29 14.88 -2.57 -25.52
N PRO A 30 15.07 -1.27 -25.79
CA PRO A 30 14.34 -0.23 -25.10
C PRO A 30 12.85 -0.51 -25.25
N GLU A 31 12.15 -0.63 -24.10
CA GLU A 31 10.70 -0.83 -24.08
C GLU A 31 10.06 0.31 -24.89
N GLU A 32 9.33 -0.05 -25.94
CA GLU A 32 8.63 0.90 -26.78
C GLU A 32 7.69 1.74 -25.89
N TYR A 33 7.89 3.06 -25.90
CA TYR A 33 7.06 3.97 -25.11
C TYR A 33 5.61 3.88 -25.56
N LYS A 34 4.77 3.29 -24.73
CA LYS A 34 3.33 3.31 -24.89
C LYS A 34 2.77 4.49 -24.09
N PRO A 35 2.07 5.45 -24.75
CA PRO A 35 1.50 6.58 -24.03
C PRO A 35 0.54 6.06 -22.94
N PRO A 36 0.53 6.69 -21.75
CA PRO A 36 -0.34 6.26 -20.69
C PRO A 36 -1.80 6.42 -21.08
N GLY A 37 -2.60 5.44 -20.73
CA GLY A 37 -4.04 5.49 -20.92
C GLY A 37 -4.71 6.61 -20.11
N LYS A 38 -6.01 6.70 -20.22
CA LYS A 38 -6.84 7.68 -19.51
C LYS A 38 -6.64 7.56 -17.99
N ARG A 39 -6.55 8.69 -17.29
CA ARG A 39 -6.55 8.69 -15.83
C ARG A 39 -7.94 8.34 -15.32
N LEU A 40 -7.99 7.40 -14.38
CA LEU A 40 -9.20 6.83 -13.82
C LEU A 40 -9.20 6.94 -12.29
N LEU A 41 -10.40 7.07 -11.74
CA LEU A 41 -10.70 6.87 -10.33
C LEU A 41 -11.51 5.58 -10.22
N VAL A 42 -10.99 4.62 -9.49
CA VAL A 42 -11.70 3.38 -9.17
C VAL A 42 -12.17 3.47 -7.73
N ARG A 43 -13.49 3.43 -7.56
CA ARG A 43 -14.15 3.59 -6.28
C ARG A 43 -14.76 2.27 -5.84
N PHE A 44 -14.41 1.84 -4.65
CA PHE A 44 -15.06 0.76 -3.90
C PHE A 44 -15.95 1.39 -2.84
N VAL A 45 -17.18 0.94 -2.74
CA VAL A 45 -18.11 1.39 -1.68
C VAL A 45 -18.59 0.17 -0.92
N GLU A 46 -18.02 -0.01 0.28
CA GLU A 46 -18.52 -1.02 1.21
C GLU A 46 -19.79 -0.50 1.88
N THR A 47 -20.81 -1.32 1.90
CA THR A 47 -22.07 -1.09 2.60
C THR A 47 -22.38 -2.28 3.49
N ARG A 48 -22.63 -2.03 4.77
CA ARG A 48 -23.07 -3.04 5.73
C ARG A 48 -24.56 -2.89 5.99
N LEU A 49 -25.26 -4.00 5.95
CA LEU A 49 -26.73 -4.05 6.11
C LEU A 49 -27.07 -5.04 7.22
N ARG A 50 -27.99 -4.63 8.10
CA ARG A 50 -28.66 -5.52 9.07
C ARG A 50 -30.14 -5.53 8.76
N GLY A 51 -30.61 -6.64 8.17
CA GLY A 51 -31.91 -6.65 7.51
C GLY A 51 -31.95 -5.65 6.36
N GLU A 52 -32.90 -4.72 6.36
CA GLU A 52 -33.03 -3.66 5.35
C GLU A 52 -32.27 -2.36 5.71
N SER A 53 -31.73 -2.27 6.93
CA SER A 53 -31.10 -1.04 7.43
C SER A 53 -29.61 -1.01 7.15
N THR A 54 -29.13 0.09 6.55
CA THR A 54 -27.70 0.36 6.37
C THR A 54 -27.07 0.74 7.71
N THR A 55 -26.09 -0.04 8.17
CA THR A 55 -25.37 0.21 9.41
C THR A 55 -24.08 0.98 9.21
N ALA A 56 -23.44 0.82 8.04
CA ALA A 56 -22.24 1.57 7.67
C ALA A 56 -22.09 1.70 6.15
N THR A 57 -21.46 2.78 5.72
CA THR A 57 -21.00 2.97 4.32
C THR A 57 -19.61 3.54 4.33
N ARG A 58 -18.66 2.86 3.66
CA ARG A 58 -17.24 3.22 3.61
C ARG A 58 -16.75 3.28 2.18
N PRO A 59 -16.58 4.47 1.61
CA PRO A 59 -15.97 4.62 0.30
C PRO A 59 -14.44 4.53 0.41
N CYS A 60 -13.84 3.89 -0.59
CA CYS A 60 -12.41 3.82 -0.81
C CYS A 60 -12.15 4.08 -2.30
N THR A 61 -11.26 5.01 -2.62
CA THR A 61 -10.97 5.39 -4.01
C THR A 61 -9.48 5.33 -4.27
N VAL A 62 -9.12 4.77 -5.41
CA VAL A 62 -7.74 4.65 -5.89
C VAL A 62 -7.64 5.32 -7.25
N ALA A 63 -6.65 6.19 -7.40
CA ALA A 63 -6.35 6.84 -8.67
C ALA A 63 -5.25 6.07 -9.40
N LEU A 64 -5.44 5.84 -10.70
CA LEU A 64 -4.43 5.21 -11.56
C LEU A 64 -4.64 5.63 -13.02
N HIS A 65 -3.69 5.30 -13.88
CA HIS A 65 -3.87 5.39 -15.32
C HIS A 65 -4.14 4.00 -15.88
N ALA A 66 -5.10 3.92 -16.78
CA ALA A 66 -5.34 2.69 -17.53
C ALA A 66 -4.04 2.24 -18.24
N ASP A 67 -3.81 0.95 -18.29
CA ASP A 67 -2.63 0.33 -18.93
C ASP A 67 -1.27 0.66 -18.29
N ALA A 68 -1.25 1.31 -17.12
CA ALA A 68 -0.03 1.79 -16.47
C ALA A 68 0.39 1.02 -15.21
N GLY A 69 -0.29 -0.06 -14.89
CA GLY A 69 0.05 -0.89 -13.74
C GLY A 69 -1.06 -1.04 -12.72
N ARG A 70 -0.69 -1.21 -11.46
CA ARG A 70 -1.60 -1.44 -10.36
C ARG A 70 -1.52 -0.30 -9.35
N ALA A 71 -2.62 -0.08 -8.63
CA ALA A 71 -2.65 0.82 -7.50
C ALA A 71 -3.25 0.12 -6.28
N ARG A 72 -2.81 0.53 -5.10
CA ARG A 72 -3.23 -0.02 -3.81
C ARG A 72 -3.50 1.12 -2.83
N VAL A 73 -4.48 0.93 -1.98
CA VAL A 73 -4.66 1.74 -0.77
C VAL A 73 -5.02 0.81 0.38
N PHE A 74 -4.47 1.10 1.54
CA PHE A 74 -4.82 0.47 2.80
C PHE A 74 -5.06 1.56 3.85
N VAL A 75 -6.14 1.40 4.62
CA VAL A 75 -6.42 2.21 5.80
C VAL A 75 -6.89 1.30 6.92
N GLY A 76 -6.24 1.39 8.06
CA GLY A 76 -6.55 0.51 9.17
C GLY A 76 -5.60 0.65 10.35
N THR A 77 -5.48 -0.43 11.09
CA THR A 77 -4.59 -0.53 12.24
C THR A 77 -3.70 -1.76 12.13
N GLN A 78 -2.54 -1.67 12.72
CA GLN A 78 -1.70 -2.82 13.01
C GLN A 78 -1.80 -3.10 14.51
N ALA A 79 -2.41 -4.22 14.86
CA ALA A 79 -2.54 -4.68 16.24
C ALA A 79 -1.43 -5.68 16.53
N ALA A 80 -0.74 -5.50 17.65
CA ALA A 80 0.13 -6.54 18.18
C ALA A 80 -0.75 -7.69 18.72
N ILE A 81 -0.50 -8.89 18.24
CA ILE A 81 -1.15 -10.11 18.73
C ILE A 81 -0.10 -11.05 19.28
N THR A 82 -0.42 -11.71 20.38
CA THR A 82 0.44 -12.76 20.93
C THR A 82 -0.02 -14.09 20.36
N VAL A 83 0.84 -14.75 19.60
CA VAL A 83 0.57 -16.10 19.08
C VAL A 83 1.16 -17.11 20.06
N ALA A 84 0.33 -18.01 20.57
CA ALA A 84 0.81 -19.11 21.40
C ALA A 84 1.42 -20.18 20.47
N GLU A 85 2.72 -20.21 20.36
CA GLU A 85 3.46 -21.34 19.76
C GLU A 85 3.83 -22.35 20.84
N LYS A 86 4.05 -23.62 20.43
CA LYS A 86 4.28 -24.77 21.33
C LYS A 86 5.36 -24.53 22.39
N ASN A 87 6.29 -23.61 22.17
CA ASN A 87 7.42 -23.38 23.06
C ASN A 87 7.53 -21.95 23.62
N ALA A 88 6.76 -20.98 23.11
CA ALA A 88 6.75 -19.63 23.67
C ALA A 88 5.80 -18.67 22.92
N PRO A 89 5.21 -17.69 23.61
CA PRO A 89 4.38 -16.67 22.94
C PRO A 89 5.27 -15.76 22.06
N ALA A 90 4.89 -15.62 20.79
CA ALA A 90 5.49 -14.68 19.88
C ALA A 90 4.53 -13.51 19.61
N ASN A 91 5.03 -12.29 19.66
CA ASN A 91 4.24 -11.13 19.28
C ASN A 91 4.36 -10.90 17.77
N MET A 92 3.22 -10.82 17.10
CA MET A 92 3.13 -10.51 15.67
C MET A 92 2.22 -9.29 15.48
N PHE A 93 2.54 -8.46 14.48
CA PHE A 93 1.60 -7.43 14.07
C PHE A 93 0.67 -7.97 12.98
N LYS A 94 -0.63 -7.80 13.17
CA LYS A 94 -1.66 -8.10 12.18
C LYS A 94 -2.34 -6.81 11.76
N SER A 95 -2.43 -6.63 10.45
CA SER A 95 -3.18 -5.50 9.89
C SER A 95 -4.67 -5.81 9.92
N ALA A 96 -5.45 -4.87 10.41
CA ALA A 96 -6.91 -4.88 10.38
C ALA A 96 -7.39 -3.55 9.80
N GLY A 97 -8.26 -3.59 8.80
CA GLY A 97 -8.73 -2.41 8.10
C GLY A 97 -9.26 -2.74 6.71
N VAL A 98 -9.32 -1.74 5.86
CA VAL A 98 -9.77 -1.85 4.48
C VAL A 98 -8.58 -1.75 3.53
N GLU A 99 -8.43 -2.73 2.67
CA GLU A 99 -7.46 -2.73 1.57
C GLU A 99 -8.19 -2.85 0.23
N ALA A 100 -7.84 -1.98 -0.71
CA ALA A 100 -8.28 -2.08 -2.10
C ALA A 100 -7.05 -2.08 -3.02
N ARG A 101 -7.01 -3.02 -3.96
CA ARG A 101 -6.00 -3.09 -5.03
C ARG A 101 -6.71 -3.19 -6.36
N VAL A 102 -6.19 -2.51 -7.37
CA VAL A 102 -6.76 -2.55 -8.70
C VAL A 102 -5.72 -2.33 -9.78
N GLY A 103 -5.83 -3.10 -10.85
CA GLY A 103 -5.18 -2.86 -12.14
C GLY A 103 -6.25 -2.62 -13.19
N VAL A 104 -6.01 -1.75 -14.16
CA VAL A 104 -6.99 -1.43 -15.21
C VAL A 104 -6.34 -1.52 -16.58
N THR A 105 -7.02 -2.23 -17.47
CA THR A 105 -6.64 -2.34 -18.89
C THR A 105 -7.78 -1.83 -19.76
N THR A 106 -7.46 -0.99 -20.73
CA THR A 106 -8.42 -0.51 -21.72
C THR A 106 -8.66 -1.59 -22.79
N LEU A 107 -9.92 -1.90 -23.05
CA LEU A 107 -10.31 -2.83 -24.11
C LEU A 107 -10.53 -2.10 -25.44
N PRO A 108 -10.42 -2.80 -26.59
CA PRO A 108 -10.62 -2.18 -27.91
C PRO A 108 -12.00 -1.54 -28.12
N ASP A 109 -13.01 -2.01 -27.39
CA ASP A 109 -14.38 -1.50 -27.44
C ASP A 109 -14.63 -0.31 -26.49
N GLY A 110 -13.58 0.24 -25.88
CA GLY A 110 -13.65 1.38 -24.97
C GLY A 110 -14.09 1.05 -23.53
N ARG A 111 -14.32 -0.22 -23.22
CA ARG A 111 -14.54 -0.68 -21.85
C ARG A 111 -13.22 -0.82 -21.10
N TYR A 112 -13.31 -0.95 -19.78
CA TYR A 112 -12.19 -1.18 -18.90
C TYR A 112 -12.30 -2.56 -18.29
N ARG A 113 -11.23 -3.35 -18.39
CA ARG A 113 -11.06 -4.59 -17.65
C ARG A 113 -10.30 -4.29 -16.37
N LEU A 114 -10.93 -4.53 -15.23
CA LEU A 114 -10.39 -4.30 -13.90
C LEU A 114 -10.01 -5.63 -13.29
N ASP A 115 -8.75 -5.76 -12.84
CA ASP A 115 -8.30 -6.82 -11.94
C ASP A 115 -8.33 -6.23 -10.53
N ALA A 116 -9.41 -6.53 -9.80
CA ALA A 116 -9.73 -5.87 -8.54
C ALA A 116 -9.65 -6.86 -7.36
N ARG A 117 -9.12 -6.37 -6.24
CA ARG A 117 -9.15 -7.06 -4.95
C ARG A 117 -9.57 -6.08 -3.87
N PHE A 118 -10.46 -6.55 -3.01
CA PHE A 118 -10.90 -5.85 -1.81
C PHE A 118 -10.76 -6.78 -0.62
N GLU A 119 -10.27 -6.25 0.49
CA GLU A 119 -10.18 -6.98 1.75
C GLU A 119 -10.53 -6.01 2.89
N GLU A 120 -11.50 -6.39 3.69
CA GLU A 120 -11.79 -5.75 4.96
C GLU A 120 -11.51 -6.72 6.08
N SER A 121 -10.80 -6.26 7.09
CA SER A 121 -10.54 -7.04 8.30
C SER A 121 -10.76 -6.20 9.56
N SER A 122 -11.34 -6.82 10.56
CA SER A 122 -11.58 -6.21 11.88
C SER A 122 -11.12 -7.15 12.99
N VAL A 123 -10.65 -6.57 14.08
CA VAL A 123 -10.31 -7.31 15.29
C VAL A 123 -11.54 -7.32 16.17
N LEU A 124 -12.11 -8.50 16.36
CA LEU A 124 -13.13 -8.68 17.40
C LEU A 124 -12.43 -8.75 18.76
N ALA A 125 -12.87 -7.94 19.72
CA ALA A 125 -12.41 -8.08 21.08
C ALA A 125 -12.68 -9.52 21.52
N ALA A 126 -11.68 -10.17 22.12
CA ALA A 126 -11.90 -11.46 22.76
C ALA A 126 -13.12 -11.30 23.69
N SER A 127 -14.13 -12.14 23.49
CA SER A 127 -15.30 -12.11 24.35
C SER A 127 -14.80 -12.28 25.80
N THR A 128 -15.07 -11.30 26.62
CA THR A 128 -14.88 -11.38 28.08
C THR A 128 -15.93 -12.34 28.66
N GLY A 129 -15.86 -13.60 28.20
CA GLY A 129 -16.60 -14.68 28.89
C GLY A 129 -16.01 -14.86 30.27
N THR A 130 -16.86 -15.07 31.27
CA THR A 130 -16.56 -15.24 32.70
C THR A 130 -15.60 -16.40 33.01
N ASP A 131 -15.12 -17.14 32.02
CA ASP A 131 -14.09 -18.18 32.12
C ASP A 131 -12.70 -17.67 31.70
N ALA A 132 -12.31 -16.54 32.27
CA ALA A 132 -10.99 -15.90 32.09
C ALA A 132 -9.84 -16.66 32.77
N THR A 133 -9.81 -17.99 32.73
CA THR A 133 -8.66 -18.78 33.20
C THR A 133 -7.60 -19.03 32.16
N THR A 134 -7.79 -18.57 30.93
CA THR A 134 -6.74 -18.47 29.90
C THR A 134 -6.44 -17.00 29.62
N ALA A 135 -5.60 -16.41 30.46
CA ALA A 135 -4.93 -15.14 30.14
C ALA A 135 -4.14 -15.32 28.83
N GLY A 136 -4.70 -14.91 27.72
CA GLY A 136 -4.07 -15.05 26.41
C GLY A 136 -5.03 -15.33 25.25
N GLY A 137 -6.30 -14.94 25.36
CA GLY A 137 -7.25 -15.06 24.24
C GLY A 137 -6.74 -14.28 23.03
N ASN A 138 -6.29 -14.99 21.98
CA ASN A 138 -5.91 -14.36 20.73
C ASN A 138 -7.11 -13.62 20.15
N PRO A 139 -6.96 -12.36 19.71
CA PRO A 139 -8.04 -11.63 19.08
C PRO A 139 -8.50 -12.39 17.83
N ILE A 140 -9.81 -12.52 17.66
CA ILE A 140 -10.39 -13.10 16.44
C ILE A 140 -10.31 -12.03 15.35
N LEU A 141 -9.67 -12.37 14.24
CA LEU A 141 -9.67 -11.54 13.07
C LEU A 141 -10.85 -11.95 12.18
N GLN A 142 -11.79 -11.05 12.02
CA GLN A 142 -12.87 -11.19 11.06
C GLN A 142 -12.42 -10.63 9.72
N VAL A 143 -12.62 -11.37 8.63
CA VAL A 143 -12.14 -10.97 7.31
C VAL A 143 -13.24 -11.17 6.27
N VAL A 144 -13.51 -10.12 5.48
CA VAL A 144 -14.29 -10.17 4.24
C VAL A 144 -13.38 -9.82 3.10
N LYS A 145 -13.25 -10.69 2.11
CA LYS A 145 -12.40 -10.46 0.95
C LYS A 145 -13.05 -10.93 -0.33
N GLY A 146 -12.77 -10.21 -1.41
CA GLY A 146 -13.13 -10.59 -2.76
C GLY A 146 -12.03 -10.24 -3.74
N GLN A 147 -11.87 -11.07 -4.74
CA GLN A 147 -10.99 -10.82 -5.87
C GLN A 147 -11.69 -11.29 -7.14
N SER A 148 -11.71 -10.44 -8.16
CA SER A 148 -12.32 -10.80 -9.43
C SER A 148 -11.78 -9.92 -10.56
N GLN A 149 -11.93 -10.41 -11.76
CA GLN A 149 -11.76 -9.62 -12.97
C GLN A 149 -13.13 -9.22 -13.50
N VAL A 150 -13.38 -7.93 -13.61
CA VAL A 150 -14.65 -7.38 -14.08
C VAL A 150 -14.43 -6.44 -15.25
N THR A 151 -15.40 -6.39 -16.18
CA THR A 151 -15.35 -5.46 -17.31
C THR A 151 -16.48 -4.45 -17.17
N LEU A 152 -16.14 -3.16 -17.17
CA LEU A 152 -17.05 -2.06 -16.93
C LEU A 152 -16.93 -0.97 -18.01
N ARG A 153 -18.02 -0.23 -18.21
CA ARG A 153 -17.98 1.06 -18.87
C ARG A 153 -17.68 2.17 -17.86
N GLU A 154 -17.25 3.31 -18.38
CA GLU A 154 -17.08 4.49 -17.56
C GLU A 154 -18.41 4.91 -16.92
N GLY A 155 -18.41 5.18 -15.60
CA GLY A 155 -19.60 5.52 -14.81
C GLY A 155 -20.44 4.32 -14.39
N GLU A 156 -20.17 3.12 -14.89
CA GLU A 156 -20.88 1.91 -14.52
C GLU A 156 -20.50 1.46 -13.11
N THR A 157 -21.51 1.05 -12.33
CA THR A 157 -21.35 0.48 -10.99
C THR A 157 -21.86 -0.95 -10.98
N VAL A 158 -21.08 -1.86 -10.44
CA VAL A 158 -21.45 -3.28 -10.30
C VAL A 158 -21.21 -3.76 -8.87
N PRO A 159 -22.03 -4.71 -8.39
CA PRO A 159 -21.75 -5.41 -7.14
C PRO A 159 -20.51 -6.29 -7.34
N PHE A 160 -19.50 -6.06 -6.49
CA PHE A 160 -18.20 -6.76 -6.57
C PHE A 160 -18.09 -7.85 -5.51
N VAL A 161 -18.49 -7.56 -4.27
CA VAL A 161 -18.57 -8.51 -3.17
C VAL A 161 -19.96 -8.46 -2.56
N ASN A 162 -20.50 -9.62 -2.23
CA ASN A 162 -21.71 -9.76 -1.43
C ASN A 162 -21.53 -10.98 -0.51
N ALA A 163 -21.39 -10.74 0.77
CA ALA A 163 -21.12 -11.78 1.75
C ALA A 163 -21.93 -11.53 3.03
N VAL A 164 -22.27 -12.60 3.73
CA VAL A 164 -22.84 -12.52 5.08
C VAL A 164 -21.73 -12.70 6.07
N ASP A 165 -21.59 -11.76 6.99
CA ASP A 165 -20.71 -11.87 8.13
C ASP A 165 -21.24 -12.97 9.07
N PRO A 166 -20.50 -14.08 9.27
CA PRO A 166 -20.99 -15.20 10.07
C PRO A 166 -21.12 -14.90 11.57
N VAL A 167 -20.47 -13.82 12.04
CA VAL A 167 -20.47 -13.44 13.47
C VAL A 167 -21.59 -12.47 13.78
N THR A 168 -21.74 -11.44 12.94
CA THR A 168 -22.75 -10.38 13.18
C THR A 168 -24.06 -10.63 12.46
N GLY A 169 -24.09 -11.50 11.44
CA GLY A 169 -25.21 -11.72 10.54
C GLY A 169 -25.44 -10.56 9.57
N GLU A 170 -24.56 -9.55 9.53
CA GLU A 170 -24.67 -8.43 8.61
C GLU A 170 -24.31 -8.86 7.20
N VAL A 171 -25.00 -8.30 6.23
CA VAL A 171 -24.62 -8.42 4.82
C VAL A 171 -23.60 -7.34 4.49
N VAL A 172 -22.42 -7.76 4.03
CA VAL A 172 -21.38 -6.86 3.53
C VAL A 172 -21.45 -6.87 2.02
N ARG A 173 -21.78 -5.72 1.45
CA ARG A 173 -21.80 -5.49 0.00
C ARG A 173 -20.73 -4.50 -0.38
N VAL A 174 -19.97 -4.79 -1.42
CA VAL A 174 -19.00 -3.86 -2.01
C VAL A 174 -19.39 -3.61 -3.45
N ASP A 175 -19.65 -2.36 -3.77
CA ASP A 175 -19.91 -1.90 -5.13
C ASP A 175 -18.63 -1.29 -5.72
N LEU A 176 -18.38 -1.56 -7.00
CA LEU A 176 -17.20 -1.10 -7.75
C LEU A 176 -17.65 -0.20 -8.89
N THR A 177 -17.04 1.00 -8.97
CA THR A 177 -17.28 1.99 -10.03
C THR A 177 -15.96 2.46 -10.61
N VAL A 178 -15.91 2.67 -11.93
CA VAL A 178 -14.79 3.32 -12.62
C VAL A 178 -15.26 4.62 -13.25
N THR A 179 -14.52 5.72 -12.99
CA THR A 179 -14.81 7.03 -13.59
C THR A 179 -13.53 7.65 -14.13
N ALA A 180 -13.66 8.45 -15.19
CA ALA A 180 -12.54 9.27 -15.64
C ALA A 180 -12.27 10.37 -14.61
N ALA A 181 -10.99 10.55 -14.27
CA ALA A 181 -10.56 11.72 -13.55
C ALA A 181 -10.46 12.93 -14.50
N PRO A 182 -10.72 14.15 -14.01
CA PRO A 182 -10.51 15.36 -14.81
C PRO A 182 -9.08 15.39 -15.37
N SER A 183 -8.94 15.63 -16.67
CA SER A 183 -7.64 15.75 -17.32
C SER A 183 -7.29 17.23 -17.48
N ALA A 184 -6.09 17.63 -17.04
CA ALA A 184 -5.59 18.96 -17.30
C ALA A 184 -5.27 19.14 -18.78
N LYS A 185 -5.41 20.37 -19.32
CA LYS A 185 -5.10 20.71 -20.73
C LYS A 185 -3.64 20.37 -21.08
N PRO A 186 -3.36 19.92 -22.34
CA PRO A 186 -2.00 19.70 -22.78
C PRO A 186 -1.18 20.99 -22.73
N THR A 187 -0.03 20.94 -22.07
CA THR A 187 1.00 21.98 -22.15
C THR A 187 2.04 21.53 -23.20
N PRO A 188 2.58 22.43 -24.06
CA PRO A 188 3.58 22.06 -25.04
C PRO A 188 4.80 21.41 -24.38
N ALA A 189 5.33 20.36 -25.00
CA ALA A 189 6.50 19.65 -24.53
C ALA A 189 7.74 20.56 -24.59
N ALA A 190 8.31 20.89 -23.45
CA ALA A 190 9.64 21.49 -23.35
C ALA A 190 10.73 20.39 -23.42
N GLU A 191 11.87 20.75 -23.99
CA GLU A 191 12.98 19.85 -24.32
C GLU A 191 13.50 18.95 -23.18
N ARG A 192 14.22 17.90 -23.58
CA ARG A 192 14.74 16.78 -22.78
C ARG A 192 15.87 17.18 -21.82
N GLU A 193 15.61 18.00 -20.83
CA GLU A 193 16.56 18.23 -19.76
C GLU A 193 16.22 17.38 -18.53
N GLU A 194 17.25 16.75 -17.94
CA GLU A 194 17.15 16.19 -16.60
C GLU A 194 16.75 17.33 -15.64
N ALA A 195 15.57 17.23 -15.08
CA ALA A 195 15.05 18.28 -14.21
C ALA A 195 15.13 17.82 -12.75
N ARG A 196 15.52 18.76 -11.89
CA ARG A 196 15.29 18.60 -10.45
C ARG A 196 13.84 18.92 -10.14
N LEU A 197 13.18 18.00 -9.45
CA LEU A 197 11.79 18.16 -9.04
C LEU A 197 11.68 18.20 -7.53
N ARG A 198 10.83 19.07 -7.04
CA ARG A 198 10.26 18.97 -5.70
C ARG A 198 8.92 18.27 -5.83
N ALA A 199 8.79 17.09 -5.25
CA ALA A 199 7.51 16.45 -5.08
C ALA A 199 7.01 16.71 -3.65
N GLN A 200 5.74 17.05 -3.52
CA GLN A 200 5.06 17.25 -2.25
C GLN A 200 3.85 16.30 -2.21
N LEU A 201 3.84 15.42 -1.22
CA LEU A 201 2.67 14.62 -0.89
C LEU A 201 2.01 15.25 0.34
N VAL A 202 0.70 15.41 0.30
CA VAL A 202 -0.07 15.98 1.40
C VAL A 202 -1.11 14.97 1.84
N LEU A 203 -1.01 14.55 3.10
CA LEU A 203 -2.05 13.76 3.73
C LEU A 203 -3.06 14.68 4.40
N VAL A 204 -4.32 14.56 4.02
CA VAL A 204 -5.44 15.32 4.56
C VAL A 204 -6.36 14.36 5.31
N ARG A 205 -6.69 14.69 6.55
CA ARG A 205 -7.72 13.97 7.32
C ARG A 205 -8.92 14.87 7.52
N ARG A 206 -10.11 14.31 7.27
CA ARG A 206 -11.40 15.01 7.41
C ARG A 206 -12.31 14.24 8.36
N GLN A 207 -12.98 14.96 9.24
CA GLN A 207 -14.00 14.43 10.15
C GLN A 207 -15.30 15.21 9.93
N GLY A 208 -16.39 14.51 9.65
CA GLY A 208 -17.67 15.16 9.35
C GLY A 208 -17.59 16.18 8.19
N GLY A 209 -16.73 15.96 7.21
CA GLY A 209 -16.47 16.87 6.09
C GLY A 209 -15.45 17.99 6.38
N SER A 210 -15.17 18.29 7.64
CA SER A 210 -14.20 19.31 8.05
C SER A 210 -12.77 18.76 8.04
N ARG A 211 -11.81 19.56 7.57
CA ARG A 211 -10.38 19.21 7.62
C ARG A 211 -9.87 19.32 9.06
N VAL A 212 -9.46 18.19 9.64
CA VAL A 212 -8.94 18.15 11.02
C VAL A 212 -7.42 18.02 11.10
N ALA A 213 -6.78 17.53 10.02
CA ALA A 213 -5.32 17.48 9.93
C ALA A 213 -4.85 17.63 8.49
N ARG A 214 -3.64 18.20 8.33
CA ARG A 214 -2.90 18.30 7.07
C ARG A 214 -1.43 18.09 7.35
N ARG A 215 -0.83 17.06 6.73
CA ARG A 215 0.58 16.72 6.90
C ARG A 215 1.27 16.70 5.54
N PRO A 216 2.13 17.70 5.26
CA PRO A 216 2.92 17.73 4.03
C PRO A 216 4.20 16.92 4.20
N TYR A 217 4.55 16.15 3.17
CA TYR A 217 5.82 15.43 3.03
C TYR A 217 6.45 15.86 1.72
N GLY A 218 7.69 16.31 1.76
CA GLY A 218 8.39 16.83 0.59
C GLY A 218 9.69 16.10 0.34
N VAL A 219 9.99 15.82 -0.93
CA VAL A 219 11.24 15.20 -1.36
C VAL A 219 11.75 15.86 -2.63
N LEU A 220 13.07 16.01 -2.72
CA LEU A 220 13.76 16.41 -3.95
C LEU A 220 14.18 15.16 -4.70
N LEU A 221 13.96 15.14 -5.99
CA LEU A 221 14.32 14.02 -6.87
C LEU A 221 14.80 14.53 -8.22
N GLN A 222 15.58 13.72 -8.89
CA GLN A 222 16.06 13.98 -10.25
C GLN A 222 15.32 13.08 -11.22
N THR A 223 14.81 13.65 -12.31
CA THR A 223 14.21 12.85 -13.38
C THR A 223 15.28 12.07 -14.13
N GLY A 224 15.02 10.79 -14.40
CA GLY A 224 15.99 9.92 -15.06
C GLY A 224 16.92 9.14 -14.15
N GLY A 225 16.95 9.44 -12.85
CA GLY A 225 17.64 8.63 -11.86
C GLY A 225 17.02 7.24 -11.71
N GLU A 226 17.86 6.21 -11.55
CA GLU A 226 17.38 4.84 -11.30
C GLU A 226 16.88 4.66 -9.88
N GLU A 227 17.40 5.44 -8.96
CA GLU A 227 17.06 5.34 -7.54
C GLU A 227 15.79 6.14 -7.19
N ALA A 228 15.00 5.57 -6.29
CA ALA A 228 13.87 6.27 -5.70
C ALA A 228 14.34 7.19 -4.56
N ALA A 229 13.78 8.39 -4.50
CA ALA A 229 13.97 9.25 -3.34
C ALA A 229 13.11 8.72 -2.18
N ASN A 230 13.70 8.63 -0.98
CA ASN A 230 13.03 8.14 0.20
C ASN A 230 13.08 9.19 1.30
N VAL A 231 11.99 9.37 2.02
CA VAL A 231 11.93 10.15 3.25
C VAL A 231 11.15 9.36 4.29
N PHE A 232 11.65 9.33 5.50
CA PHE A 232 10.94 8.80 6.66
C PHE A 232 10.98 9.85 7.77
N SER A 233 9.83 10.06 8.41
CA SER A 233 9.69 10.93 9.57
C SER A 233 8.83 10.23 10.60
N GLY A 234 9.44 9.82 11.72
CA GLY A 234 8.71 9.04 12.71
C GLY A 234 9.58 8.61 13.88
N SER A 235 9.11 7.61 14.58
CA SER A 235 9.76 6.99 15.72
C SER A 235 9.85 5.49 15.50
N GLN A 236 10.78 4.86 16.19
CA GLN A 236 10.89 3.41 16.24
C GLN A 236 10.32 2.89 17.56
N LEU A 237 9.29 2.06 17.47
CA LEU A 237 8.68 1.42 18.63
C LEU A 237 9.40 0.10 18.91
N PRO A 238 10.03 -0.08 20.08
CA PRO A 238 10.63 -1.36 20.44
C PRO A 238 9.53 -2.39 20.69
N VAL A 239 9.65 -3.54 20.05
CA VAL A 239 8.73 -4.68 20.17
C VAL A 239 9.53 -5.89 20.59
N GLN A 240 9.09 -6.58 21.62
CA GLN A 240 9.70 -7.84 21.99
C GLN A 240 9.24 -8.93 21.01
N VAL A 241 10.19 -9.52 20.33
CA VAL A 241 9.98 -10.66 19.43
C VAL A 241 10.74 -11.84 19.97
N ARG A 242 10.08 -12.98 20.12
CA ARG A 242 10.77 -14.20 20.54
C ARG A 242 11.13 -15.01 19.31
N MET A 243 12.42 -15.29 19.14
CA MET A 243 12.94 -16.14 18.07
C MET A 243 13.81 -17.23 18.72
N ASN A 244 13.54 -18.51 18.42
CA ASN A 244 14.33 -19.64 18.90
C ASN A 244 14.63 -19.60 20.41
N ASP A 245 13.59 -19.47 21.25
CA ASP A 245 13.64 -19.37 22.72
C ASP A 245 14.39 -18.15 23.29
N GLN A 246 14.84 -17.24 22.45
CA GLN A 246 15.44 -15.97 22.88
C GLN A 246 14.47 -14.80 22.65
N ILE A 247 14.35 -13.95 23.66
CA ILE A 247 13.63 -12.69 23.53
C ILE A 247 14.57 -11.68 22.85
N THR A 248 14.19 -11.23 21.67
CA THR A 248 14.92 -10.21 20.93
C THR A 248 14.04 -8.96 20.84
N VAL A 249 14.64 -7.79 20.89
CA VAL A 249 13.95 -6.53 20.65
C VAL A 249 14.06 -6.22 19.16
N ALA A 250 12.92 -6.19 18.47
CA ALA A 250 12.80 -5.66 17.13
C ALA A 250 12.22 -4.24 17.20
N PHE A 251 12.53 -3.41 16.22
CA PHE A 251 11.97 -2.07 16.14
C PHE A 251 10.93 -2.00 15.03
N LYS A 252 9.77 -1.44 15.32
CA LYS A 252 8.71 -1.17 14.36
C LYS A 252 8.65 0.32 14.08
N ASP A 253 8.76 0.70 12.81
CA ASP A 253 8.63 2.09 12.40
C ASP A 253 7.20 2.57 12.55
N VAL A 254 7.03 3.73 13.20
CA VAL A 254 5.77 4.45 13.39
C VAL A 254 5.99 5.88 12.92
N GLY A 255 5.25 6.30 11.92
CA GLY A 255 5.44 7.59 11.28
C GLY A 255 5.11 7.53 9.81
N ALA A 256 5.56 8.52 9.07
CA ALA A 256 5.32 8.61 7.65
C ALA A 256 6.56 8.25 6.83
N GLY A 257 6.39 7.33 5.90
CA GLY A 257 7.36 6.95 4.89
C GLY A 257 6.86 7.34 3.50
N LEU A 258 7.68 8.02 2.71
CA LEU A 258 7.41 8.31 1.31
C LEU A 258 8.59 7.83 0.47
N ARG A 259 8.30 6.94 -0.46
CA ARG A 259 9.21 6.51 -1.51
C ARG A 259 8.66 6.98 -2.84
N LEU A 260 9.44 7.73 -3.61
CA LEU A 260 8.98 8.31 -4.83
C LEU A 260 10.07 8.25 -5.92
N LYS A 261 9.69 7.80 -7.11
CA LYS A 261 10.51 7.82 -8.29
C LYS A 261 9.79 8.62 -9.37
N ALA A 262 10.53 9.47 -10.08
CA ALA A 262 9.98 10.24 -11.19
C ALA A 262 10.77 9.99 -12.46
N ARG A 263 10.05 9.80 -13.56
CA ARG A 263 10.60 9.72 -14.90
C ARG A 263 9.85 10.69 -15.79
N ARG A 264 10.57 11.53 -16.52
CA ARG A 264 9.96 12.37 -17.55
C ARG A 264 9.58 11.50 -18.76
N ILE A 265 8.39 11.73 -19.30
CA ILE A 265 7.90 11.05 -20.50
C ILE A 265 7.86 12.02 -21.69
N PRO A 266 7.84 11.51 -22.94
CA PRO A 266 7.96 12.35 -24.14
C PRO A 266 6.89 13.42 -24.30
N ASP A 267 5.71 13.27 -23.70
CA ASP A 267 4.61 14.24 -23.75
C ASP A 267 4.73 15.38 -22.72
N GLY A 268 5.87 15.48 -22.03
CA GLY A 268 6.17 16.51 -21.06
C GLY A 268 5.63 16.28 -19.64
N ARG A 269 4.88 15.20 -19.40
CA ARG A 269 4.46 14.77 -18.07
C ARG A 269 5.57 14.03 -17.32
N TYR A 270 5.36 13.82 -16.05
CA TYR A 270 6.18 12.98 -15.20
C TYR A 270 5.39 11.72 -14.82
N ARG A 271 5.97 10.55 -15.07
CA ARG A 271 5.51 9.31 -14.45
C ARG A 271 6.06 9.28 -13.03
N LEU A 272 5.18 9.15 -12.07
CA LEU A 272 5.49 8.99 -10.65
C LEU A 272 5.15 7.57 -10.21
N ASP A 273 6.12 6.88 -9.65
CA ASP A 273 5.90 5.65 -8.89
C ASP A 273 5.95 6.05 -7.42
N ILE A 274 4.83 5.93 -6.72
CA ILE A 274 4.61 6.44 -5.35
C ILE A 274 4.32 5.26 -4.45
N ASP A 275 5.07 5.17 -3.35
CA ASP A 275 4.78 4.28 -2.23
C ASP A 275 4.81 5.13 -0.95
N PHE A 276 3.69 5.20 -0.26
CA PHE A 276 3.49 6.05 0.89
C PHE A 276 2.83 5.29 2.03
N SER A 277 3.33 5.51 3.24
CA SER A 277 2.75 5.01 4.47
C SER A 277 2.71 6.10 5.54
N ASP A 278 1.65 6.18 6.33
CA ASP A 278 1.55 7.02 7.53
C ASP A 278 1.02 6.18 8.68
N GLY A 279 1.85 5.94 9.68
CA GLY A 279 1.53 5.19 10.89
C GLY A 279 1.46 6.12 12.10
N VAL A 280 0.36 6.09 12.85
CA VAL A 280 0.19 6.89 14.07
C VAL A 280 -0.11 5.96 15.24
N LEU A 281 0.66 6.12 16.32
CA LEU A 281 0.40 5.40 17.54
C LEU A 281 -0.98 5.78 18.10
N ALA A 282 -1.84 4.81 18.26
CA ALA A 282 -3.15 4.99 18.90
C ALA A 282 -3.07 4.57 20.36
N PRO A 283 -3.72 5.29 21.28
CA PRO A 283 -3.76 4.89 22.67
C PRO A 283 -4.47 3.54 22.80
N GLY A 284 -3.80 2.59 23.43
CA GLY A 284 -4.33 1.26 23.76
C GLY A 284 -4.12 0.99 25.25
N LYS A 285 -4.97 0.15 25.87
CA LYS A 285 -4.87 -0.13 27.31
C LYS A 285 -3.69 -1.06 27.64
N ASP A 286 -3.41 -2.04 26.77
CA ASP A 286 -2.44 -3.10 27.08
C ASP A 286 -1.33 -3.27 26.02
N LEU A 287 -1.62 -3.03 24.75
CA LEU A 287 -0.65 -3.13 23.65
C LEU A 287 -0.77 -1.91 22.73
N PRO A 288 0.35 -1.44 22.17
CA PRO A 288 0.32 -0.31 21.24
C PRO A 288 -0.38 -0.71 19.94
N TRP A 289 -1.28 0.14 19.50
CA TRP A 289 -1.95 0.01 18.22
C TRP A 289 -1.41 1.09 17.28
N ILE A 290 -1.13 0.71 16.07
CA ILE A 290 -0.65 1.66 15.05
C ILE A 290 -1.77 1.82 14.02
N ARG A 291 -2.38 3.00 13.94
CA ARG A 291 -3.27 3.33 12.83
C ARG A 291 -2.43 3.62 11.60
N THR A 292 -2.74 2.98 10.50
CA THR A 292 -1.91 3.04 9.30
C THR A 292 -2.77 3.41 8.09
N PHE A 293 -2.24 4.32 7.27
CA PHE A 293 -2.70 4.58 5.91
C PHE A 293 -1.53 4.28 4.97
N GLU A 294 -1.75 3.43 3.98
CA GLU A 294 -0.74 3.09 2.97
C GLU A 294 -1.34 3.27 1.58
N SER A 295 -0.53 3.75 0.65
CA SER A 295 -0.92 3.88 -0.75
C SER A 295 0.26 3.62 -1.65
N GLU A 296 0.05 2.76 -2.65
CA GLU A 296 0.97 2.51 -3.74
C GLU A 296 0.27 2.85 -5.05
N SER A 297 0.88 3.69 -5.88
CA SER A 297 0.28 4.16 -7.13
C SER A 297 1.32 4.52 -8.17
N GLN A 298 0.94 4.34 -9.43
CA GLN A 298 1.64 4.86 -10.56
C GLN A 298 0.78 5.91 -11.27
N LEU A 299 1.25 7.15 -11.30
CA LEU A 299 0.52 8.29 -11.84
C LEU A 299 1.36 9.07 -12.85
N PHE A 300 0.65 9.75 -13.75
CA PHE A 300 1.25 10.70 -14.69
C PHE A 300 0.74 12.11 -14.38
N VAL A 301 1.65 13.00 -14.03
CA VAL A 301 1.36 14.33 -13.51
C VAL A 301 2.08 15.40 -14.31
N ARG A 302 1.47 16.56 -14.48
CA ARG A 302 2.13 17.75 -15.01
C ARG A 302 2.75 18.57 -13.90
N GLU A 303 3.70 19.39 -14.26
CA GLU A 303 4.26 20.38 -13.35
C GLU A 303 3.16 21.31 -12.81
N GLY A 304 3.13 21.52 -11.49
CA GLY A 304 2.12 22.34 -10.80
C GLY A 304 0.75 21.68 -10.64
N GLU A 305 0.52 20.51 -11.25
CA GLU A 305 -0.74 19.77 -11.10
C GLU A 305 -0.78 19.06 -9.75
N THR A 306 -1.91 19.17 -9.04
CA THR A 306 -2.17 18.41 -7.83
C THR A 306 -3.12 17.26 -8.15
N LEU A 307 -2.73 16.06 -7.79
CA LEU A 307 -3.52 14.84 -8.03
C LEU A 307 -3.83 14.14 -6.71
N THR A 308 -5.08 13.72 -6.54
CA THR A 308 -5.44 12.74 -5.51
C THR A 308 -4.86 11.38 -5.90
N VAL A 309 -4.10 10.79 -4.99
CA VAL A 309 -3.50 9.46 -5.11
C VAL A 309 -4.46 8.39 -4.61
N ALA A 310 -5.00 8.61 -3.43
CA ALA A 310 -5.94 7.70 -2.79
C ALA A 310 -6.81 8.43 -1.78
N THR A 311 -8.00 7.90 -1.55
CA THR A 311 -8.92 8.33 -0.50
C THR A 311 -9.53 7.09 0.15
N ALA A 312 -9.58 7.06 1.47
CA ALA A 312 -10.23 5.98 2.21
C ALA A 312 -10.86 6.48 3.51
N VAL A 313 -11.81 5.73 4.02
CA VAL A 313 -12.42 5.97 5.33
C VAL A 313 -11.77 5.06 6.36
N ASP A 314 -11.23 5.64 7.42
CA ASP A 314 -10.71 4.90 8.57
C ASP A 314 -11.88 4.13 9.23
N PRO A 315 -11.85 2.80 9.25
CA PRO A 315 -12.98 2.00 9.73
C PRO A 315 -13.25 2.15 11.22
N GLN A 316 -12.28 2.67 11.99
CA GLN A 316 -12.42 2.83 13.44
C GLN A 316 -12.95 4.21 13.83
N THR A 317 -12.51 5.26 13.13
CA THR A 317 -12.88 6.64 13.49
C THR A 317 -13.94 7.24 12.57
N GLY A 318 -14.14 6.66 11.39
CA GLY A 318 -14.99 7.24 10.36
C GLY A 318 -14.35 8.45 9.64
N ASP A 319 -13.09 8.78 9.95
CA ASP A 319 -12.39 9.87 9.31
C ASP A 319 -12.08 9.53 7.85
N VAL A 320 -12.21 10.50 6.97
CA VAL A 320 -11.73 10.38 5.58
C VAL A 320 -10.27 10.76 5.54
N VAL A 321 -9.44 9.86 5.02
CA VAL A 321 -8.02 10.09 4.77
C VAL A 321 -7.81 10.21 3.27
N GLU A 322 -7.17 11.29 2.84
CA GLU A 322 -6.91 11.61 1.43
C GLU A 322 -5.43 11.93 1.24
N ALA A 323 -4.79 11.32 0.25
CA ALA A 323 -3.42 11.61 -0.16
C ALA A 323 -3.42 12.36 -1.48
N GLU A 324 -2.78 13.52 -1.52
CA GLU A 324 -2.61 14.35 -2.69
C GLU A 324 -1.13 14.49 -3.03
N VAL A 325 -0.76 14.48 -4.31
CA VAL A 325 0.61 14.71 -4.77
C VAL A 325 0.67 15.89 -5.73
N THR A 326 1.72 16.71 -5.58
CA THR A 326 2.06 17.81 -6.50
C THR A 326 3.54 17.73 -6.82
N VAL A 327 3.93 18.04 -8.06
CA VAL A 327 5.34 18.17 -8.47
C VAL A 327 5.59 19.56 -9.03
N ALA A 328 6.73 20.12 -8.66
CA ALA A 328 7.21 21.40 -9.18
C ALA A 328 8.69 21.28 -9.56
N ARG A 329 9.09 21.95 -10.65
CA ARG A 329 10.50 22.04 -11.00
C ARG A 329 11.22 22.94 -10.02
N VAL A 330 12.44 22.57 -9.69
CA VAL A 330 13.35 23.39 -8.88
C VAL A 330 14.40 23.96 -9.82
N PRO A 331 14.64 25.28 -9.78
CA PRO A 331 15.65 25.93 -10.60
C PRO A 331 17.05 25.34 -10.45
#